data_f856ce197caebf218653fd3dc3006e62
#
_entry.id   f856ce197caebf218653fd3dc3006e62
#
_cell.length_a   1.000
_cell.length_b   1.000
_cell.length_c   1.000
_cell.angle_alpha   90.00
_cell.angle_beta   90.00
_cell.angle_gamma   90.00
#
_symmetry.space_group_name_H-M   'P 1'
#
loop_
_entity.id
_entity.type
_entity.pdbx_description
1 polymer ?
#
loop_
_entity_poly.entity_id
_entity_poly.type
_entity_poly.pdbx_seq_one_letter_code
_entity_poly.pdbx_strand_id
1 'polypeptide(L)'
;MFKIALVFCHIDEVFTNYEAGVFSIFESNPPLGLCSVGTIAKNKGHSVKIFDQFLHHYTLDQLILEIKKFSPDIVGFSCTSLNIETSLSCAMKLKQDTGCLCFAGGIHVTLCAKQIAMERVFDFLLSGEGEEIFDLALSVFEKSGINGLQNISVTGIWHNGKNSANGISILSNIDQPILDRSLMELNLYSNRGALVNETPCYSLFSSRGCPFSCKFCSKPYYFRNYRHRSLEKVILEIHELVEKYCAKSISFREDNFTADKKYLRSFCKKMIDEFDGKLPWECESRAELSRETLELMYAAGCRGIWCGIETMTPKWNKWINKKLKEETVLLFYDACKKIGIKTGALFMFGFPEQTEDEIEYDINFALKLPTEFSAFQCMAIFPGSPLAEYYAQNSDLCHPITSNVALALTKGKNYQDMIEKEREINLRIKSNRIGRDHI
;
A
#
# COMPACT_ATOMS: atom_id res chain seq x y z
N MET A 1 -1.78 26.17 19.51
CA MET A 1 -2.39 24.82 19.41
C MET A 1 -3.39 24.83 18.26
N PHE A 2 -3.20 23.96 17.26
CA PHE A 2 -4.10 23.85 16.10
C PHE A 2 -5.00 22.63 16.20
N LYS A 3 -6.15 22.68 15.54
CA LYS A 3 -6.98 21.53 15.22
C LYS A 3 -6.60 21.03 13.83
N ILE A 4 -6.13 19.81 13.74
CA ILE A 4 -5.63 19.19 12.51
C ILE A 4 -6.50 18.00 12.14
N ALA A 5 -7.18 18.09 11.00
CA ALA A 5 -7.92 16.98 10.40
C ALA A 5 -7.01 16.25 9.41
N LEU A 6 -6.87 14.94 9.55
CA LEU A 6 -6.14 14.09 8.60
C LEU A 6 -7.14 13.20 7.87
N VAL A 7 -7.16 13.24 6.55
CA VAL A 7 -8.23 12.70 5.74
C VAL A 7 -7.72 11.61 4.80
N PHE A 8 -8.38 10.47 4.82
CA PHE A 8 -8.26 9.43 3.82
C PHE A 8 -9.58 9.36 3.04
N CYS A 9 -9.55 9.88 1.82
CA CYS A 9 -10.72 9.86 0.94
C CYS A 9 -10.93 8.47 0.34
N HIS A 10 -12.20 8.20 -0.01
CA HIS A 10 -12.59 7.00 -0.72
C HIS A 10 -11.86 6.89 -2.07
N ILE A 11 -11.69 5.68 -2.54
CA ILE A 11 -11.25 5.38 -3.90
C ILE A 11 -12.34 5.89 -4.86
N ASP A 12 -11.94 6.51 -5.97
CA ASP A 12 -12.88 7.03 -6.97
C ASP A 12 -13.87 5.95 -7.45
N GLU A 13 -15.14 6.33 -7.65
CA GLU A 13 -16.26 5.41 -7.93
C GLU A 13 -16.02 4.46 -9.11
N VAL A 14 -15.15 4.84 -10.04
CA VAL A 14 -14.75 4.00 -11.17
C VAL A 14 -14.17 2.66 -10.71
N PHE A 15 -13.49 2.64 -9.56
CA PHE A 15 -12.91 1.42 -8.99
C PHE A 15 -13.87 0.64 -8.10
N THR A 16 -14.93 1.27 -7.58
CA THR A 16 -15.95 0.57 -6.77
C THR A 16 -16.84 -0.34 -7.61
N ASN A 17 -16.98 -0.04 -8.90
CA ASN A 17 -17.65 -0.90 -9.87
C ASN A 17 -16.80 -2.12 -10.31
N TYR A 18 -15.55 -2.19 -9.86
CA TYR A 18 -14.68 -3.33 -10.02
C TYR A 18 -15.14 -4.42 -9.04
N GLU A 19 -16.12 -5.23 -9.40
CA GLU A 19 -16.61 -6.39 -8.63
C GLU A 19 -15.53 -7.50 -8.46
N ALA A 20 -14.32 -7.27 -8.90
CA ALA A 20 -13.22 -8.19 -8.71
C ALA A 20 -12.79 -8.16 -7.24
N GLY A 21 -13.03 -9.24 -6.51
CA GLY A 21 -12.85 -9.40 -5.06
C GLY A 21 -11.45 -9.16 -4.50
N VAL A 22 -10.52 -8.60 -5.27
CA VAL A 22 -9.18 -8.20 -4.82
C VAL A 22 -9.21 -6.84 -4.16
N PHE A 23 -10.11 -5.92 -4.53
CA PHE A 23 -10.23 -4.62 -3.86
C PHE A 23 -10.91 -4.73 -2.49
N SER A 24 -11.72 -5.75 -2.23
CA SER A 24 -12.30 -5.99 -0.89
C SER A 24 -11.23 -6.27 0.18
N ILE A 25 -10.03 -6.70 -0.23
CA ILE A 25 -8.90 -6.92 0.69
C ILE A 25 -8.30 -5.59 1.17
N PHE A 26 -8.45 -4.50 0.42
CA PHE A 26 -7.96 -3.17 0.81
C PHE A 26 -8.92 -2.41 1.73
N GLU A 27 -10.17 -2.86 1.82
CA GLU A 27 -11.26 -2.15 2.50
C GLU A 27 -11.10 -1.99 4.00
N SER A 28 -10.19 -2.67 4.65
CA SER A 28 -10.20 -2.77 6.11
C SER A 28 -8.88 -2.43 6.79
N ASN A 29 -7.96 -1.80 6.08
CA ASN A 29 -6.66 -1.50 6.68
C ASN A 29 -6.62 -0.07 7.22
N PRO A 30 -6.27 0.11 8.51
CA PRO A 30 -6.12 1.43 9.08
C PRO A 30 -5.02 2.24 8.37
N PRO A 31 -5.20 3.56 8.14
CA PRO A 31 -4.27 4.41 7.41
C PRO A 31 -3.04 4.75 8.27
N LEU A 32 -2.11 3.80 8.42
CA LEU A 32 -0.93 3.93 9.29
C LEU A 32 -0.06 5.14 8.95
N GLY A 33 0.02 5.55 7.68
CA GLY A 33 0.74 6.75 7.28
C GLY A 33 0.12 8.03 7.86
N LEU A 34 -1.21 8.14 7.89
CA LEU A 34 -1.89 9.26 8.56
C LEU A 34 -1.73 9.19 10.08
N CYS A 35 -1.77 7.99 10.65
CA CYS A 35 -1.52 7.78 12.07
C CYS A 35 -0.11 8.25 12.45
N SER A 36 0.90 7.96 11.62
CA SER A 36 2.29 8.40 11.82
C SER A 36 2.39 9.93 11.88
N VAL A 37 1.87 10.61 10.87
CA VAL A 37 1.87 12.09 10.79
C VAL A 37 1.02 12.69 11.93
N GLY A 38 -0.13 12.09 12.23
CA GLY A 38 -1.01 12.52 13.32
C GLY A 38 -0.35 12.39 14.70
N THR A 39 0.44 11.33 14.91
CA THR A 39 1.19 11.14 16.14
C THR A 39 2.20 12.27 16.36
N ILE A 40 2.88 12.71 15.31
CA ILE A 40 3.82 13.85 15.39
C ILE A 40 3.09 15.12 15.82
N ALA A 41 1.97 15.44 15.17
CA ALA A 41 1.19 16.61 15.52
C ALA A 41 0.65 16.56 16.96
N LYS A 42 0.15 15.40 17.40
CA LYS A 42 -0.33 15.19 18.75
C LYS A 42 0.78 15.35 19.80
N ASN A 43 1.97 14.83 19.51
CA ASN A 43 3.14 14.97 20.39
C ASN A 43 3.61 16.42 20.54
N LYS A 44 3.30 17.29 19.56
CA LYS A 44 3.51 18.76 19.65
C LYS A 44 2.38 19.49 20.41
N GLY A 45 1.37 18.79 20.89
CA GLY A 45 0.27 19.37 21.66
C GLY A 45 -0.90 19.88 20.79
N HIS A 46 -0.97 19.47 19.50
CA HIS A 46 -2.12 19.79 18.65
C HIS A 46 -3.29 18.83 18.88
N SER A 47 -4.50 19.29 18.60
CA SER A 47 -5.69 18.44 18.55
C SER A 47 -5.79 17.78 17.18
N VAL A 48 -5.72 16.46 17.12
CA VAL A 48 -5.70 15.70 15.87
C VAL A 48 -6.89 14.76 15.77
N LYS A 49 -7.53 14.70 14.61
CA LYS A 49 -8.56 13.70 14.29
C LYS A 49 -8.31 13.15 12.89
N ILE A 50 -8.38 11.82 12.75
CA ILE A 50 -8.33 11.12 11.47
C ILE A 50 -9.78 10.91 11.00
N PHE A 51 -10.03 11.23 9.73
CA PHE A 51 -11.27 11.01 9.03
C PHE A 51 -11.01 10.01 7.90
N ASP A 52 -11.51 8.80 8.06
CA ASP A 52 -11.45 7.76 7.06
C ASP A 52 -12.82 7.63 6.40
N GLN A 53 -12.95 8.17 5.20
CA GLN A 53 -14.20 8.14 4.45
C GLN A 53 -14.63 6.71 4.14
N PHE A 54 -13.65 5.85 3.87
CA PHE A 54 -13.89 4.47 3.50
C PHE A 54 -14.46 3.67 4.69
N LEU A 55 -13.85 3.80 5.87
CA LEU A 55 -14.29 3.12 7.09
C LEU A 55 -15.74 3.44 7.46
N HIS A 56 -16.11 4.71 7.32
CA HIS A 56 -17.44 5.19 7.72
C HIS A 56 -18.48 5.18 6.61
N HIS A 57 -18.08 4.77 5.38
CA HIS A 57 -18.95 4.79 4.19
C HIS A 57 -19.61 6.16 3.96
N TYR A 58 -18.92 7.26 4.27
CA TYR A 58 -19.43 8.60 4.06
C TYR A 58 -19.50 8.93 2.57
N THR A 59 -20.58 9.59 2.17
CA THR A 59 -20.55 10.37 0.92
C THR A 59 -19.57 11.53 1.08
N LEU A 60 -19.12 12.13 -0.03
CA LEU A 60 -18.21 13.27 0.03
C LEU A 60 -18.80 14.43 0.86
N ASP A 61 -20.10 14.72 0.73
CA ASP A 61 -20.77 15.78 1.49
C ASP A 61 -20.87 15.45 2.98
N GLN A 62 -21.10 14.19 3.34
CA GLN A 62 -21.07 13.75 4.74
C GLN A 62 -19.68 13.89 5.35
N LEU A 63 -18.63 13.48 4.62
CA LEU A 63 -17.25 13.64 5.05
C LEU A 63 -16.92 15.11 5.32
N ILE A 64 -17.27 16.00 4.39
CA ILE A 64 -17.06 17.45 4.52
C ILE A 64 -17.80 17.99 5.75
N LEU A 65 -19.05 17.57 5.97
CA LEU A 65 -19.83 17.97 7.13
C LEU A 65 -19.15 17.55 8.45
N GLU A 66 -18.67 16.31 8.54
CA GLU A 66 -17.98 15.82 9.74
C GLU A 66 -16.66 16.57 10.00
N ILE A 67 -15.89 16.86 8.95
CA ILE A 67 -14.68 17.68 9.07
C ILE A 67 -15.02 19.11 9.54
N LYS A 68 -16.06 19.72 8.99
CA LYS A 68 -16.52 21.07 9.40
C LYS A 68 -16.98 21.12 10.87
N LYS A 69 -17.64 20.07 11.38
CA LYS A 69 -17.98 19.96 12.81
C LYS A 69 -16.75 19.96 13.71
N PHE A 70 -15.66 19.38 13.27
CA PHE A 70 -14.39 19.42 13.99
C PHE A 70 -13.76 20.82 13.98
N SER A 71 -14.10 21.67 12.99
CA SER A 71 -13.58 23.03 12.80
C SER A 71 -12.05 23.07 12.76
N PRO A 72 -11.41 22.38 11.80
CA PRO A 72 -9.96 22.31 11.73
C PRO A 72 -9.33 23.62 11.23
N ASP A 73 -8.15 23.96 11.76
CA ASP A 73 -7.29 25.01 11.24
C ASP A 73 -6.52 24.50 10.00
N ILE A 74 -6.18 23.22 10.01
CA ILE A 74 -5.36 22.55 8.98
C ILE A 74 -6.02 21.22 8.61
N VAL A 75 -6.10 20.94 7.31
CA VAL A 75 -6.60 19.66 6.77
C VAL A 75 -5.52 19.02 5.91
N GLY A 76 -5.13 17.80 6.25
CA GLY A 76 -4.12 17.02 5.52
C GLY A 76 -4.71 15.80 4.84
N PHE A 77 -4.34 15.56 3.58
CA PHE A 77 -4.85 14.46 2.77
C PHE A 77 -3.75 13.44 2.47
N SER A 78 -4.09 12.15 2.63
CA SER A 78 -3.24 11.06 2.15
C SER A 78 -3.70 10.61 0.77
N CYS A 79 -2.92 10.95 -0.26
CA CYS A 79 -3.30 10.75 -1.65
C CYS A 79 -2.59 9.54 -2.26
N THR A 80 -3.39 8.63 -2.77
CA THR A 80 -3.01 7.56 -3.69
C THR A 80 -3.45 7.91 -5.11
N SER A 81 -2.98 7.19 -6.11
CA SER A 81 -3.44 7.40 -7.49
C SER A 81 -4.92 7.05 -7.71
N LEU A 82 -5.53 6.40 -6.74
CA LEU A 82 -6.92 5.95 -6.78
C LEU A 82 -7.90 6.90 -6.08
N ASN A 83 -7.42 7.86 -5.27
CA ASN A 83 -8.28 8.76 -4.49
C ASN A 83 -7.90 10.23 -4.62
N ILE A 84 -7.01 10.56 -5.52
CA ILE A 84 -6.53 11.96 -5.68
C ILE A 84 -7.65 12.89 -6.13
N GLU A 85 -8.53 12.45 -7.03
CA GLU A 85 -9.63 13.28 -7.55
C GLU A 85 -10.66 13.57 -6.48
N THR A 86 -11.04 12.57 -5.68
CA THR A 86 -11.90 12.77 -4.50
C THR A 86 -11.23 13.69 -3.47
N SER A 87 -9.92 13.55 -3.25
CA SER A 87 -9.15 14.39 -2.33
C SER A 87 -9.10 15.85 -2.79
N LEU A 88 -8.89 16.11 -4.08
CA LEU A 88 -8.93 17.46 -4.68
C LEU A 88 -10.31 18.09 -4.51
N SER A 89 -11.37 17.35 -4.83
CA SER A 89 -12.77 17.81 -4.70
C SER A 89 -13.12 18.14 -3.25
N CYS A 90 -12.71 17.30 -2.30
CA CYS A 90 -12.89 17.54 -0.88
C CYS A 90 -12.18 18.80 -0.39
N ALA A 91 -10.89 18.95 -0.76
CA ALA A 91 -10.09 20.10 -0.38
C ALA A 91 -10.63 21.42 -0.94
N MET A 92 -11.06 21.44 -2.21
CA MET A 92 -11.68 22.62 -2.83
C MET A 92 -12.92 23.08 -2.06
N LYS A 93 -13.85 22.16 -1.78
CA LYS A 93 -15.09 22.48 -1.02
C LYS A 93 -14.78 22.97 0.39
N LEU A 94 -13.87 22.31 1.11
CA LEU A 94 -13.50 22.72 2.47
C LEU A 94 -12.86 24.11 2.48
N LYS A 95 -11.94 24.41 1.55
CA LYS A 95 -11.34 25.76 1.47
C LYS A 95 -12.35 26.84 1.16
N GLN A 96 -13.29 26.57 0.23
CA GLN A 96 -14.37 27.53 -0.09
C GLN A 96 -15.25 27.81 1.13
N ASP A 97 -15.59 26.78 1.91
CA ASP A 97 -16.54 26.89 3.02
C ASP A 97 -15.91 27.42 4.31
N THR A 98 -14.63 27.14 4.56
CA THR A 98 -14.01 27.38 5.88
C THR A 98 -12.75 28.24 5.82
N GLY A 99 -12.11 28.36 4.67
CA GLY A 99 -10.82 29.02 4.54
C GLY A 99 -9.66 28.26 5.21
N CYS A 100 -9.83 26.99 5.61
CA CYS A 100 -8.80 26.20 6.26
C CYS A 100 -7.59 25.98 5.33
N LEU A 101 -6.42 25.80 5.93
CA LEU A 101 -5.22 25.45 5.19
C LEU A 101 -5.27 23.96 4.82
N CYS A 102 -5.07 23.64 3.52
CA CYS A 102 -5.08 22.29 3.02
C CYS A 102 -3.69 21.87 2.52
N PHE A 103 -3.22 20.69 2.96
CA PHE A 103 -2.02 20.07 2.41
C PHE A 103 -2.29 18.64 1.95
N ALA A 104 -1.42 18.11 1.09
CA ALA A 104 -1.48 16.72 0.68
C ALA A 104 -0.11 16.06 0.73
N GLY A 105 -0.11 14.78 1.03
CA GLY A 105 1.03 13.88 0.98
C GLY A 105 0.64 12.51 0.44
N GLY A 106 1.52 11.53 0.60
CA GLY A 106 1.29 10.17 0.16
C GLY A 106 1.94 9.85 -1.18
N ILE A 107 1.72 8.60 -1.65
CA ILE A 107 2.48 8.07 -2.79
C ILE A 107 2.18 8.83 -4.09
N HIS A 108 0.94 9.20 -4.34
CA HIS A 108 0.61 9.93 -5.58
C HIS A 108 1.22 11.33 -5.60
N VAL A 109 1.18 12.04 -4.47
CA VAL A 109 1.88 13.33 -4.34
C VAL A 109 3.38 13.18 -4.58
N THR A 110 3.98 12.11 -4.07
CA THR A 110 5.41 11.83 -4.29
C THR A 110 5.74 11.63 -5.77
N LEU A 111 4.86 10.95 -6.52
CA LEU A 111 5.07 10.64 -7.94
C LEU A 111 4.73 11.81 -8.87
N CYS A 112 3.71 12.61 -8.54
CA CYS A 112 3.09 13.60 -9.41
C CYS A 112 3.08 15.02 -8.79
N ALA A 113 3.96 15.33 -7.83
CA ALA A 113 3.94 16.59 -7.08
C ALA A 113 3.86 17.84 -7.97
N LYS A 114 4.62 17.90 -9.07
CA LYS A 114 4.61 19.03 -10.00
C LYS A 114 3.24 19.23 -10.65
N GLN A 115 2.60 18.14 -11.08
CA GLN A 115 1.28 18.19 -11.70
C GLN A 115 0.22 18.68 -10.70
N ILE A 116 0.18 18.05 -9.50
CA ILE A 116 -0.79 18.40 -8.45
C ILE A 116 -0.61 19.85 -7.98
N ALA A 117 0.64 20.31 -7.88
CA ALA A 117 0.93 21.69 -7.48
C ALA A 117 0.40 22.74 -8.48
N MET A 118 0.26 22.38 -9.77
CA MET A 118 -0.31 23.26 -10.80
C MET A 118 -1.82 23.44 -10.64
N GLU A 119 -2.52 22.50 -10.02
CA GLU A 119 -3.97 22.60 -9.71
C GLU A 119 -4.27 23.69 -8.66
N ARG A 120 -3.28 24.09 -7.85
CA ARG A 120 -3.38 25.13 -6.81
C ARG A 120 -4.50 24.92 -5.78
N VAL A 121 -4.93 23.68 -5.62
CA VAL A 121 -5.95 23.31 -4.63
C VAL A 121 -5.33 23.22 -3.24
N PHE A 122 -4.21 22.54 -3.12
CA PHE A 122 -3.48 22.42 -1.86
C PHE A 122 -2.52 23.62 -1.68
N ASP A 123 -2.44 24.13 -0.47
CA ASP A 123 -1.54 25.23 -0.12
C ASP A 123 -0.07 24.79 -0.15
N PHE A 124 0.18 23.53 0.23
CA PHE A 124 1.49 22.89 0.06
C PHE A 124 1.35 21.39 -0.09
N LEU A 125 2.40 20.75 -0.64
CA LEU A 125 2.48 19.31 -0.82
C LEU A 125 3.72 18.77 -0.11
N LEU A 126 3.59 17.54 0.42
CA LEU A 126 4.67 16.80 1.05
C LEU A 126 5.01 15.58 0.20
N SER A 127 6.16 15.62 -0.48
CA SER A 127 6.62 14.60 -1.41
C SER A 127 7.69 13.71 -0.76
N GLY A 128 7.47 12.43 -0.74
CA GLY A 128 8.31 11.44 -0.05
C GLY A 128 7.71 10.94 1.25
N GLU A 129 8.58 10.58 2.21
CA GLU A 129 8.15 10.18 3.55
C GLU A 129 7.79 11.42 4.36
N GLY A 130 6.58 11.44 4.88
CA GLY A 130 5.95 12.67 5.38
C GLY A 130 6.37 13.10 6.77
N GLU A 131 6.93 12.23 7.58
CA GLU A 131 7.10 12.44 9.02
C GLU A 131 7.95 13.66 9.35
N GLU A 132 9.21 13.70 8.88
CA GLU A 132 10.14 14.80 9.20
C GLU A 132 9.75 16.10 8.49
N ILE A 133 9.29 16.01 7.24
CA ILE A 133 8.91 17.22 6.50
C ILE A 133 7.61 17.82 7.02
N PHE A 134 6.69 17.01 7.52
CA PHE A 134 5.49 17.49 8.17
C PHE A 134 5.81 18.16 9.51
N ASP A 135 6.66 17.54 10.33
CA ASP A 135 7.14 18.12 11.60
C ASP A 135 7.76 19.50 11.37
N LEU A 136 8.61 19.61 10.37
CA LEU A 136 9.25 20.85 9.98
C LEU A 136 8.22 21.87 9.47
N ALA A 137 7.34 21.48 8.55
CA ALA A 137 6.31 22.35 8.00
C ALA A 137 5.40 22.90 9.09
N LEU A 138 4.99 22.05 10.03
CA LEU A 138 4.18 22.44 11.18
C LEU A 138 4.91 23.44 12.09
N SER A 139 6.18 23.18 12.38
CA SER A 139 7.02 24.10 13.18
C SER A 139 7.21 25.48 12.52
N VAL A 140 7.36 25.51 11.21
CA VAL A 140 7.45 26.76 10.44
C VAL A 140 6.12 27.49 10.43
N PHE A 141 5.01 26.77 10.24
CA PHE A 141 3.68 27.34 10.29
C PHE A 141 3.34 27.96 11.66
N GLU A 142 3.71 27.28 12.76
CA GLU A 142 3.55 27.79 14.11
C GLU A 142 4.26 29.12 14.34
N LYS A 143 5.46 29.28 13.79
CA LYS A 143 6.29 30.46 14.00
C LYS A 143 5.97 31.63 13.07
N SER A 144 5.62 31.35 11.83
CA SER A 144 5.60 32.32 10.73
C SER A 144 4.36 32.25 9.84
N GLY A 145 3.40 31.39 10.19
CA GLY A 145 2.18 31.18 9.40
C GLY A 145 2.46 30.67 7.99
N ILE A 146 1.49 30.88 7.09
CA ILE A 146 1.59 30.44 5.69
C ILE A 146 2.77 31.12 4.95
N ASN A 147 3.09 32.36 5.27
CA ASN A 147 4.21 33.08 4.66
C ASN A 147 5.55 32.39 4.93
N GLY A 148 5.73 31.82 6.12
CA GLY A 148 6.91 31.02 6.45
C GLY A 148 7.03 29.79 5.56
N LEU A 149 5.93 29.06 5.35
CA LEU A 149 5.89 27.89 4.47
C LEU A 149 6.19 28.23 3.00
N GLN A 150 5.72 29.39 2.52
CA GLN A 150 5.97 29.84 1.15
C GLN A 150 7.44 30.19 0.90
N ASN A 151 8.20 30.52 1.95
CA ASN A 151 9.62 30.89 1.86
C ASN A 151 10.58 29.76 2.28
N ILE A 152 10.06 28.60 2.69
CA ILE A 152 10.90 27.48 3.09
C ILE A 152 11.56 26.82 1.88
N SER A 153 12.86 26.53 1.97
CA SER A 153 13.60 25.79 0.95
C SER A 153 14.01 24.43 1.50
N VAL A 154 13.15 23.45 1.38
CA VAL A 154 13.34 22.08 1.90
C VAL A 154 12.95 21.04 0.86
N THR A 155 13.79 20.02 0.72
CA THR A 155 13.51 18.87 -0.15
C THR A 155 12.20 18.20 0.24
N GLY A 156 11.33 17.97 -0.74
CA GLY A 156 10.04 17.31 -0.54
C GLY A 156 8.86 18.25 -0.25
N ILE A 157 9.09 19.54 0.05
CA ILE A 157 8.00 20.52 0.20
C ILE A 157 7.78 21.26 -1.12
N TRP A 158 6.53 21.31 -1.58
CA TRP A 158 6.09 22.03 -2.75
C TRP A 158 5.03 23.08 -2.39
N HIS A 159 5.14 24.27 -2.92
CA HIS A 159 4.12 25.31 -2.84
C HIS A 159 4.09 26.14 -4.13
N ASN A 160 2.94 26.67 -4.49
CA ASN A 160 2.74 27.51 -5.67
C ASN A 160 3.34 26.94 -6.98
N GLY A 161 3.26 25.61 -7.16
CA GLY A 161 3.81 24.92 -8.34
C GLY A 161 5.34 24.81 -8.37
N LYS A 162 6.03 25.16 -7.28
CA LYS A 162 7.49 25.10 -7.18
C LYS A 162 7.91 24.18 -6.05
N ASN A 163 8.92 23.35 -6.32
CA ASN A 163 9.68 22.69 -5.26
C ASN A 163 10.85 23.61 -4.91
N SER A 164 10.98 23.95 -3.64
CA SER A 164 12.02 24.81 -3.15
C SER A 164 13.42 24.17 -3.18
N ALA A 165 13.48 22.83 -3.10
CA ALA A 165 14.68 22.04 -3.31
C ALA A 165 14.29 20.74 -4.02
N ASN A 166 14.89 20.47 -5.19
CA ASN A 166 14.56 19.29 -6.00
C ASN A 166 14.70 17.97 -5.21
N GLY A 167 13.69 17.10 -5.33
CA GLY A 167 13.74 15.76 -4.76
C GLY A 167 12.54 15.40 -3.88
N ILE A 168 12.64 14.24 -3.27
CA ILE A 168 11.68 13.70 -2.31
C ILE A 168 12.33 13.59 -0.92
N SER A 169 11.53 13.73 0.12
CA SER A 169 12.00 13.49 1.49
C SER A 169 12.13 12.00 1.77
N ILE A 170 13.23 11.62 2.40
CA ILE A 170 13.44 10.27 2.92
C ILE A 170 13.68 10.39 4.41
N LEU A 171 12.89 9.67 5.19
CA LEU A 171 12.96 9.66 6.65
C LEU A 171 14.35 9.19 7.13
N SER A 172 15.00 9.98 7.94
CA SER A 172 16.35 9.68 8.44
C SER A 172 16.34 8.57 9.48
N ASN A 173 15.31 8.54 10.33
CA ASN A 173 15.13 7.53 11.37
C ASN A 173 13.75 6.88 11.27
N ILE A 174 13.66 5.69 10.67
CA ILE A 174 12.40 4.98 10.47
C ILE A 174 11.81 4.35 11.73
N ASP A 175 12.53 4.42 12.88
CA ASP A 175 12.00 4.02 14.19
C ASP A 175 11.03 5.05 14.80
N GLN A 176 10.92 6.23 14.18
CA GLN A 176 10.07 7.32 14.64
C GLN A 176 8.99 7.67 13.60
N PRO A 177 7.82 8.12 14.06
CA PRO A 177 7.32 8.03 15.43
C PRO A 177 6.85 6.63 15.81
N ILE A 178 6.77 6.33 17.11
CA ILE A 178 5.96 5.20 17.59
C ILE A 178 4.49 5.63 17.41
N LEU A 179 3.70 4.82 16.73
CA LEU A 179 2.33 5.19 16.35
C LEU A 179 1.40 5.30 17.56
N ASP A 180 0.77 6.45 17.75
CA ASP A 180 -0.36 6.57 18.68
C ASP A 180 -1.66 6.07 18.02
N ARG A 181 -1.91 4.79 18.17
CA ARG A 181 -3.06 4.13 17.55
C ARG A 181 -4.41 4.57 18.13
N SER A 182 -4.43 5.35 19.23
CA SER A 182 -5.66 5.97 19.74
C SER A 182 -6.24 7.04 18.82
N LEU A 183 -5.45 7.47 17.81
CA LEU A 183 -5.92 8.37 16.75
C LEU A 183 -6.86 7.70 15.74
N MET A 184 -6.93 6.36 15.77
CA MET A 184 -7.75 5.56 14.86
C MET A 184 -8.82 4.80 15.65
N GLU A 185 -9.99 4.64 15.07
CA GLU A 185 -11.08 3.83 15.62
C GLU A 185 -10.85 2.35 15.27
N LEU A 186 -9.78 1.76 15.84
CA LEU A 186 -9.30 0.42 15.48
C LEU A 186 -10.37 -0.68 15.54
N ASN A 187 -11.36 -0.54 16.43
CA ASN A 187 -12.47 -1.49 16.59
C ASN A 187 -13.45 -1.49 15.42
N LEU A 188 -13.47 -0.43 14.60
CA LEU A 188 -14.33 -0.33 13.42
C LEU A 188 -13.73 -0.96 12.18
N TYR A 189 -12.40 -1.11 12.11
CA TYR A 189 -11.77 -1.84 11.03
C TYR A 189 -12.07 -3.32 11.15
N SER A 190 -12.12 -4.04 10.03
CA SER A 190 -12.41 -5.49 10.05
C SER A 190 -11.40 -6.28 10.87
N ASN A 191 -10.18 -5.74 11.03
CA ASN A 191 -9.08 -6.32 11.80
C ASN A 191 -8.89 -7.82 11.52
N ARG A 192 -8.99 -8.20 10.24
CA ARG A 192 -8.76 -9.55 9.76
C ARG A 192 -7.48 -9.61 8.95
N GLY A 193 -6.70 -10.63 9.17
CA GLY A 193 -5.66 -11.02 8.22
C GLY A 193 -6.28 -11.69 6.99
N ALA A 194 -5.59 -11.63 5.89
CA ALA A 194 -6.08 -12.26 4.66
C ALA A 194 -5.81 -13.77 4.62
N LEU A 195 -4.72 -14.23 5.27
CA LEU A 195 -4.36 -15.64 5.37
C LEU A 195 -4.37 -16.15 6.82
N VAL A 196 -4.26 -15.26 7.81
CA VAL A 196 -4.41 -15.58 9.23
C VAL A 196 -5.86 -15.38 9.67
N ASN A 197 -6.40 -16.30 10.42
CA ASN A 197 -7.82 -16.29 10.83
C ASN A 197 -8.04 -15.70 12.23
N GLU A 198 -6.98 -15.55 13.01
CA GLU A 198 -7.01 -15.09 14.39
C GLU A 198 -7.27 -13.58 14.42
N THR A 199 -8.40 -13.19 15.03
CA THR A 199 -8.84 -11.81 15.12
C THR A 199 -8.93 -11.34 16.57
N PRO A 200 -8.64 -10.06 16.84
CA PRO A 200 -8.26 -9.00 15.89
C PRO A 200 -6.83 -9.14 15.35
N CYS A 201 -6.65 -8.87 14.04
CA CYS A 201 -5.37 -8.82 13.35
C CYS A 201 -4.99 -7.35 13.10
N TYR A 202 -3.83 -6.92 13.55
CA TYR A 202 -3.40 -5.53 13.35
C TYR A 202 -2.20 -5.43 12.42
N SER A 203 -2.23 -4.38 11.59
CA SER A 203 -1.17 -4.09 10.66
C SER A 203 -0.04 -3.29 11.30
N LEU A 204 1.19 -3.59 10.89
CA LEU A 204 2.36 -2.79 11.22
C LEU A 204 3.40 -2.85 10.09
N PHE A 205 4.39 -1.94 10.12
CA PHE A 205 5.55 -1.92 9.24
C PHE A 205 6.83 -2.13 10.04
N SER A 206 7.65 -3.11 9.65
CA SER A 206 9.00 -3.29 10.19
C SER A 206 10.08 -2.74 9.26
N SER A 207 9.73 -2.46 8.01
CA SER A 207 10.68 -1.97 6.99
C SER A 207 10.01 -1.03 5.99
N ARG A 208 10.84 -0.34 5.21
CA ARG A 208 10.42 0.53 4.10
C ARG A 208 11.33 0.32 2.90
N GLY A 209 10.73 0.38 1.71
CA GLY A 209 11.40 0.23 0.45
C GLY A 209 11.52 -1.22 -0.01
N CYS A 210 11.96 -1.40 -1.26
CA CYS A 210 12.13 -2.70 -1.88
C CYS A 210 13.37 -2.67 -2.79
N PRO A 211 14.32 -3.61 -2.65
CA PRO A 211 15.56 -3.58 -3.43
C PRO A 211 15.38 -4.05 -4.88
N PHE A 212 14.22 -4.57 -5.23
CA PHE A 212 13.93 -5.06 -6.57
C PHE A 212 13.47 -3.94 -7.51
N SER A 213 13.61 -4.17 -8.82
CA SER A 213 13.32 -3.19 -9.87
C SER A 213 12.31 -3.71 -10.88
N CYS A 214 11.18 -4.22 -10.40
CA CYS A 214 10.07 -4.63 -11.24
C CYS A 214 9.51 -3.42 -12.00
N LYS A 215 9.34 -3.53 -13.33
CA LYS A 215 9.03 -2.37 -14.17
C LYS A 215 7.62 -1.83 -14.01
N PHE A 216 6.68 -2.65 -13.54
CA PHE A 216 5.31 -2.21 -13.27
C PHE A 216 5.15 -1.44 -11.95
N CYS A 217 6.14 -1.57 -11.05
CA CYS A 217 6.06 -1.01 -9.71
C CYS A 217 6.63 0.41 -9.67
N SER A 218 5.88 1.36 -9.14
CA SER A 218 6.33 2.74 -8.96
C SER A 218 7.21 2.93 -7.72
N LYS A 219 7.05 2.09 -6.69
CA LYS A 219 7.80 2.21 -5.43
C LYS A 219 9.31 2.07 -5.57
N PRO A 220 9.88 1.06 -6.28
CA PRO A 220 11.32 0.90 -6.42
C PRO A 220 12.03 2.07 -7.10
N TYR A 221 11.29 2.86 -7.88
CA TYR A 221 11.88 4.01 -8.55
C TYR A 221 12.36 5.07 -7.54
N TYR A 222 11.56 5.33 -6.50
CA TYR A 222 11.85 6.33 -5.48
C TYR A 222 12.43 5.73 -4.20
N PHE A 223 12.04 4.50 -3.82
CA PHE A 223 12.37 3.87 -2.54
C PHE A 223 13.16 2.56 -2.73
N ARG A 224 14.25 2.59 -3.49
CA ARG A 224 15.11 1.41 -3.71
C ARG A 224 15.90 1.00 -2.48
N ASN A 225 16.17 1.93 -1.58
CA ASN A 225 16.92 1.64 -0.36
C ASN A 225 16.00 0.94 0.63
N TYR A 226 16.18 -0.37 0.77
CA TYR A 226 15.53 -1.13 1.80
C TYR A 226 16.11 -0.75 3.17
N ARG A 227 15.25 -0.31 4.07
CA ARG A 227 15.60 0.08 5.45
C ARG A 227 14.64 -0.62 6.38
N HIS A 228 15.18 -1.13 7.49
CA HIS A 228 14.37 -1.76 8.52
C HIS A 228 14.46 -0.98 9.83
N ARG A 229 13.41 -1.07 10.61
CA ARG A 229 13.34 -0.57 11.98
C ARG A 229 14.19 -1.43 12.90
N SER A 230 14.62 -0.88 14.03
CA SER A 230 15.26 -1.70 15.06
C SER A 230 14.29 -2.78 15.56
N LEU A 231 14.80 -3.98 15.79
CA LEU A 231 13.97 -5.10 16.25
C LEU A 231 13.30 -4.80 17.58
N GLU A 232 13.99 -4.10 18.46
CA GLU A 232 13.49 -3.67 19.77
C GLU A 232 12.21 -2.82 19.63
N LYS A 233 12.18 -1.89 18.67
CA LYS A 233 11.02 -1.04 18.43
C LYS A 233 9.86 -1.79 17.79
N VAL A 234 10.15 -2.72 16.89
CA VAL A 234 9.13 -3.58 16.26
C VAL A 234 8.50 -4.49 17.31
N ILE A 235 9.28 -5.16 18.13
CA ILE A 235 8.79 -6.05 19.19
C ILE A 235 8.01 -5.25 20.25
N LEU A 236 8.48 -4.07 20.64
CA LEU A 236 7.74 -3.21 21.57
C LEU A 236 6.37 -2.82 21.03
N GLU A 237 6.27 -2.49 19.74
CA GLU A 237 4.97 -2.18 19.11
C GLU A 237 4.06 -3.42 19.05
N ILE A 238 4.63 -4.62 18.82
CA ILE A 238 3.85 -5.88 18.86
C ILE A 238 3.32 -6.13 20.27
N HIS A 239 4.13 -5.92 21.31
CA HIS A 239 3.65 -6.04 22.70
C HIS A 239 2.52 -5.05 22.99
N GLU A 240 2.64 -3.78 22.56
CA GLU A 240 1.53 -2.81 22.71
C GLU A 240 0.26 -3.28 22.01
N LEU A 241 0.36 -3.84 20.80
CA LEU A 241 -0.78 -4.38 20.08
C LEU A 241 -1.43 -5.55 20.81
N VAL A 242 -0.64 -6.43 21.38
CA VAL A 242 -1.14 -7.60 22.12
C VAL A 242 -1.75 -7.20 23.47
N GLU A 243 -1.06 -6.39 24.24
CA GLU A 243 -1.44 -6.07 25.63
C GLU A 243 -2.58 -5.03 25.68
N LYS A 244 -2.47 -3.96 24.89
CA LYS A 244 -3.40 -2.83 24.92
C LYS A 244 -4.61 -3.00 23.99
N TYR A 245 -4.37 -3.61 22.83
CA TYR A 245 -5.39 -3.76 21.78
C TYR A 245 -5.85 -5.20 21.58
N CYS A 246 -5.36 -6.14 22.40
CA CYS A 246 -5.74 -7.56 22.39
C CYS A 246 -5.51 -8.25 21.05
N ALA A 247 -4.46 -7.86 20.31
CA ALA A 247 -4.11 -8.48 19.04
C ALA A 247 -3.98 -10.01 19.18
N LYS A 248 -4.59 -10.74 18.26
CA LYS A 248 -4.49 -12.19 18.15
C LYS A 248 -3.59 -12.61 16.99
N SER A 249 -3.33 -11.69 16.07
CA SER A 249 -2.38 -11.88 14.98
C SER A 249 -1.87 -10.54 14.46
N ILE A 250 -0.81 -10.59 13.65
CA ILE A 250 -0.15 -9.42 13.05
C ILE A 250 -0.08 -9.59 11.53
N SER A 251 -0.35 -8.52 10.79
CA SER A 251 -0.15 -8.45 9.34
C SER A 251 0.93 -7.43 9.01
N PHE A 252 2.07 -7.90 8.51
CA PHE A 252 3.15 -7.05 8.04
C PHE A 252 2.84 -6.56 6.62
N ARG A 253 2.80 -5.22 6.44
CA ARG A 253 2.35 -4.56 5.21
C ARG A 253 3.48 -3.91 4.41
N GLU A 254 4.67 -4.47 4.50
CA GLU A 254 5.82 -4.04 3.71
C GLU A 254 5.73 -4.54 2.27
N ASP A 255 6.43 -3.82 1.38
CA ASP A 255 6.57 -4.22 -0.03
C ASP A 255 7.28 -5.57 -0.23
N ASN A 256 8.15 -5.96 0.70
CA ASN A 256 8.83 -7.24 0.75
C ASN A 256 9.49 -7.46 2.12
N PHE A 257 8.77 -8.10 3.02
CA PHE A 257 9.22 -8.37 4.38
C PHE A 257 10.52 -9.18 4.46
N THR A 258 10.76 -10.03 3.48
CA THR A 258 11.86 -11.00 3.48
C THR A 258 13.09 -10.54 2.71
N ALA A 259 13.17 -9.24 2.36
CA ALA A 259 14.24 -8.72 1.52
C ALA A 259 15.63 -8.82 2.17
N ASP A 260 15.72 -8.58 3.48
CA ASP A 260 16.96 -8.77 4.27
C ASP A 260 16.88 -10.07 5.07
N LYS A 261 17.61 -11.09 4.60
CA LYS A 261 17.63 -12.41 5.24
C LYS A 261 18.24 -12.40 6.65
N LYS A 262 19.17 -11.49 6.93
CA LYS A 262 19.79 -11.37 8.26
C LYS A 262 18.81 -10.78 9.25
N TYR A 263 18.15 -9.69 8.86
CA TYR A 263 17.09 -9.08 9.66
C TYR A 263 15.94 -10.07 9.92
N LEU A 264 15.47 -10.76 8.88
CA LEU A 264 14.42 -11.79 8.99
C LEU A 264 14.78 -12.88 10.01
N ARG A 265 15.99 -13.41 9.95
CA ARG A 265 16.44 -14.43 10.92
C ARG A 265 16.46 -13.90 12.36
N SER A 266 16.92 -12.67 12.55
CA SER A 266 16.95 -12.04 13.87
C SER A 266 15.54 -11.74 14.38
N PHE A 267 14.63 -11.28 13.50
CA PHE A 267 13.22 -11.09 13.81
C PHE A 267 12.56 -12.41 14.24
N CYS A 268 12.73 -13.49 13.46
CA CYS A 268 12.15 -14.80 13.81
C CYS A 268 12.63 -15.30 15.18
N LYS A 269 13.92 -15.15 15.50
CA LYS A 269 14.44 -15.50 16.84
C LYS A 269 13.75 -14.69 17.93
N LYS A 270 13.62 -13.38 17.75
CA LYS A 270 12.93 -12.53 18.72
C LYS A 270 11.46 -12.92 18.91
N MET A 271 10.74 -13.24 17.82
CA MET A 271 9.35 -13.73 17.91
C MET A 271 9.24 -15.06 18.66
N ILE A 272 10.21 -15.95 18.51
CA ILE A 272 10.26 -17.20 19.29
C ILE A 272 10.52 -16.88 20.76
N ASP A 273 11.51 -16.05 21.07
CA ASP A 273 11.92 -15.71 22.43
C ASP A 273 10.80 -14.99 23.21
N GLU A 274 10.08 -14.04 22.56
CA GLU A 274 9.10 -13.17 23.20
C GLU A 274 7.67 -13.76 23.22
N PHE A 275 7.30 -14.53 22.18
CA PHE A 275 5.93 -15.02 21.97
C PHE A 275 5.84 -16.55 21.87
N ASP A 276 6.94 -17.27 22.04
CA ASP A 276 7.01 -18.75 21.93
C ASP A 276 6.45 -19.26 20.56
N GLY A 277 6.57 -18.43 19.50
CA GLY A 277 6.00 -18.73 18.19
C GLY A 277 4.46 -18.85 18.14
N LYS A 278 3.76 -18.44 19.22
CA LYS A 278 2.31 -18.62 19.37
C LYS A 278 1.50 -17.44 18.82
N LEU A 279 2.12 -16.29 18.58
CA LEU A 279 1.44 -15.15 17.94
C LEU A 279 1.48 -15.33 16.42
N PRO A 280 0.35 -15.62 15.75
CA PRO A 280 0.32 -15.76 14.31
C PRO A 280 0.62 -14.46 13.59
N TRP A 281 1.32 -14.55 12.47
CA TRP A 281 1.54 -13.40 11.60
C TRP A 281 1.59 -13.79 10.12
N GLU A 282 1.32 -12.81 9.27
CA GLU A 282 1.44 -12.91 7.81
C GLU A 282 2.27 -11.77 7.24
N CYS A 283 2.82 -11.97 6.04
CA CYS A 283 3.63 -10.97 5.36
C CYS A 283 3.57 -11.09 3.84
N GLU A 284 4.10 -10.09 3.15
CA GLU A 284 4.37 -10.13 1.71
C GLU A 284 5.82 -10.51 1.43
N SER A 285 6.03 -11.36 0.43
CA SER A 285 7.35 -11.88 0.06
C SER A 285 7.44 -12.21 -1.43
N ARG A 286 8.65 -12.43 -1.89
CA ARG A 286 8.89 -13.13 -3.15
C ARG A 286 8.92 -14.65 -2.91
N ALA A 287 8.42 -15.42 -3.88
CA ALA A 287 8.36 -16.88 -3.80
C ALA A 287 9.74 -17.54 -4.07
N GLU A 288 10.76 -17.15 -3.28
CA GLU A 288 12.18 -17.55 -3.49
C GLU A 288 12.87 -17.95 -2.17
N LEU A 289 12.11 -18.15 -1.08
CA LEU A 289 12.69 -18.51 0.21
C LEU A 289 13.06 -20.00 0.25
N SER A 290 14.17 -20.32 0.93
CA SER A 290 14.57 -21.71 1.17
C SER A 290 13.65 -22.37 2.21
N ARG A 291 13.52 -23.68 2.13
CA ARG A 291 12.76 -24.49 3.10
C ARG A 291 13.20 -24.21 4.55
N GLU A 292 14.50 -24.15 4.81
CA GLU A 292 15.06 -23.83 6.14
C GLU A 292 14.55 -22.48 6.65
N THR A 293 14.50 -21.45 5.77
CA THR A 293 13.97 -20.13 6.12
C THR A 293 12.48 -20.20 6.45
N LEU A 294 11.70 -20.94 5.67
CA LEU A 294 10.27 -21.13 5.91
C LEU A 294 9.99 -21.88 7.22
N GLU A 295 10.78 -22.91 7.54
CA GLU A 295 10.70 -23.63 8.82
C GLU A 295 10.96 -22.71 10.02
N LEU A 296 11.99 -21.84 9.92
CA LEU A 296 12.26 -20.82 10.93
C LEU A 296 11.13 -19.80 11.07
N MET A 297 10.58 -19.32 9.94
CA MET A 297 9.44 -18.40 9.94
C MET A 297 8.20 -19.05 10.61
N TYR A 298 7.93 -20.32 10.28
CA TYR A 298 6.81 -21.06 10.89
C TYR A 298 6.98 -21.22 12.41
N ALA A 299 8.18 -21.58 12.85
CA ALA A 299 8.51 -21.69 14.27
C ALA A 299 8.34 -20.33 14.99
N ALA A 300 8.56 -19.23 14.29
CA ALA A 300 8.38 -17.86 14.78
C ALA A 300 6.93 -17.37 14.74
N GLY A 301 5.96 -18.19 14.31
CA GLY A 301 4.54 -17.83 14.25
C GLY A 301 4.05 -17.41 12.86
N CYS A 302 4.85 -17.45 11.81
CA CYS A 302 4.37 -17.20 10.44
C CYS A 302 3.31 -18.23 10.04
N ARG A 303 2.15 -17.76 9.61
CA ARG A 303 1.04 -18.62 9.16
C ARG A 303 0.54 -18.23 7.78
N GLY A 304 0.99 -17.09 7.23
CA GLY A 304 0.57 -16.61 5.92
C GLY A 304 1.67 -15.90 5.16
N ILE A 305 1.80 -16.16 3.86
CA ILE A 305 2.72 -15.45 2.96
C ILE A 305 2.01 -15.13 1.64
N TRP A 306 1.95 -13.84 1.31
CA TRP A 306 1.48 -13.35 0.03
C TRP A 306 2.64 -13.17 -0.94
N CYS A 307 2.49 -13.70 -2.16
CA CYS A 307 3.53 -13.59 -3.18
C CYS A 307 2.98 -13.04 -4.50
N GLY A 308 3.59 -11.95 -4.98
CA GLY A 308 3.43 -11.54 -6.37
C GLY A 308 4.23 -12.47 -7.28
N ILE A 309 3.54 -13.29 -8.06
CA ILE A 309 4.13 -14.12 -9.13
C ILE A 309 4.15 -13.33 -10.43
N GLU A 310 3.09 -12.60 -10.69
CA GLU A 310 2.80 -11.75 -11.83
C GLU A 310 2.56 -12.58 -13.11
N THR A 311 3.59 -13.26 -13.61
CA THR A 311 3.53 -14.18 -14.75
C THR A 311 4.67 -15.17 -14.70
N MET A 312 4.45 -16.39 -15.13
CA MET A 312 5.50 -17.40 -15.35
C MET A 312 5.86 -17.56 -16.83
N THR A 313 5.09 -16.91 -17.73
CA THR A 313 5.47 -16.85 -19.15
C THR A 313 6.86 -16.21 -19.30
N PRO A 314 7.88 -16.90 -19.82
CA PRO A 314 9.28 -16.43 -19.76
C PRO A 314 9.52 -15.06 -20.41
N LYS A 315 8.84 -14.80 -21.55
CA LYS A 315 8.89 -13.49 -22.24
C LYS A 315 8.49 -12.36 -21.32
N TRP A 316 7.33 -12.46 -20.68
CA TRP A 316 6.75 -11.40 -19.84
C TRP A 316 7.42 -11.30 -18.48
N ASN A 317 7.78 -12.40 -17.86
CA ASN A 317 8.56 -12.44 -16.62
C ASN A 317 9.89 -11.67 -16.76
N LYS A 318 10.59 -11.86 -17.89
CA LYS A 318 11.79 -11.09 -18.23
C LYS A 318 11.47 -9.62 -18.52
N TRP A 319 10.38 -9.34 -19.27
CA TRP A 319 10.01 -7.99 -19.67
C TRP A 319 9.68 -7.09 -18.47
N ILE A 320 8.91 -7.60 -17.49
CA ILE A 320 8.61 -6.88 -16.23
C ILE A 320 9.77 -6.88 -15.23
N ASN A 321 10.87 -7.54 -15.54
CA ASN A 321 12.05 -7.69 -14.67
C ASN A 321 11.76 -8.40 -13.33
N LYS A 322 10.79 -9.32 -13.29
CA LYS A 322 10.48 -10.10 -12.08
C LYS A 322 11.52 -11.21 -11.85
N LYS A 323 11.97 -11.89 -12.92
CA LYS A 323 13.03 -12.90 -12.93
C LYS A 323 12.82 -14.09 -12.01
N LEU A 324 11.57 -14.47 -11.76
CA LEU A 324 11.24 -15.69 -11.05
C LEU A 324 11.51 -16.92 -11.92
N LYS A 325 11.96 -18.01 -11.30
CA LYS A 325 12.13 -19.31 -11.95
C LYS A 325 11.02 -20.25 -11.53
N GLU A 326 10.40 -20.94 -12.48
CA GLU A 326 9.27 -21.85 -12.24
C GLU A 326 9.59 -22.89 -11.17
N GLU A 327 10.72 -23.57 -11.28
CA GLU A 327 11.17 -24.58 -10.31
C GLU A 327 11.26 -24.01 -8.88
N THR A 328 11.84 -22.80 -8.75
CA THR A 328 11.99 -22.15 -7.43
C THR A 328 10.63 -21.84 -6.83
N VAL A 329 9.69 -21.34 -7.64
CA VAL A 329 8.33 -21.03 -7.20
C VAL A 329 7.60 -22.31 -6.76
N LEU A 330 7.66 -23.37 -7.55
CA LEU A 330 7.03 -24.66 -7.20
C LEU A 330 7.58 -25.22 -5.89
N LEU A 331 8.90 -25.22 -5.72
CA LEU A 331 9.56 -25.68 -4.49
C LEU A 331 9.16 -24.84 -3.27
N PHE A 332 9.02 -23.52 -3.44
CA PHE A 332 8.56 -22.62 -2.38
C PHE A 332 7.13 -22.96 -1.91
N TYR A 333 6.18 -23.08 -2.85
CA TYR A 333 4.78 -23.36 -2.50
C TYR A 333 4.61 -24.77 -1.92
N ASP A 334 5.32 -25.77 -2.45
CA ASP A 334 5.33 -27.13 -1.90
C ASP A 334 5.89 -27.17 -0.47
N ALA A 335 6.97 -26.42 -0.22
CA ALA A 335 7.54 -26.30 1.11
C ALA A 335 6.58 -25.62 2.09
N CYS A 336 5.94 -24.49 1.69
CA CYS A 336 4.95 -23.80 2.51
C CYS A 336 3.80 -24.76 2.92
N LYS A 337 3.23 -25.49 1.94
CA LYS A 337 2.16 -26.47 2.21
C LYS A 337 2.60 -27.55 3.20
N LYS A 338 3.80 -28.14 3.00
CA LYS A 338 4.32 -29.19 3.88
C LYS A 338 4.61 -28.72 5.32
N ILE A 339 4.98 -27.45 5.47
CA ILE A 339 5.27 -26.81 6.75
C ILE A 339 3.98 -26.36 7.45
N GLY A 340 2.91 -26.06 6.70
CA GLY A 340 1.64 -25.53 7.21
C GLY A 340 1.54 -24.00 7.15
N ILE A 341 2.31 -23.34 6.27
CA ILE A 341 2.17 -21.92 5.98
C ILE A 341 1.17 -21.77 4.83
N LYS A 342 0.09 -21.04 5.08
CA LYS A 342 -0.89 -20.66 4.03
C LYS A 342 -0.26 -19.68 3.07
N THR A 343 -0.65 -19.73 1.79
CA THR A 343 -0.07 -18.86 0.77
C THR A 343 -1.13 -18.23 -0.13
N GLY A 344 -0.81 -17.03 -0.60
CA GLY A 344 -1.52 -16.35 -1.68
C GLY A 344 -0.60 -16.13 -2.88
N ALA A 345 -1.13 -16.28 -4.10
CA ALA A 345 -0.41 -16.10 -5.35
C ALA A 345 -1.13 -15.05 -6.22
N LEU A 346 -0.46 -13.93 -6.49
CA LEU A 346 -1.01 -12.86 -7.31
C LEU A 346 -0.37 -12.88 -8.70
N PHE A 347 -1.22 -12.80 -9.70
CA PHE A 347 -0.85 -12.82 -11.12
C PHE A 347 -1.35 -11.57 -11.83
N MET A 348 -0.66 -11.22 -12.91
CA MET A 348 -1.07 -10.15 -13.82
C MET A 348 -1.18 -10.67 -15.25
N PHE A 349 -2.06 -10.08 -16.02
CA PHE A 349 -2.17 -10.26 -17.45
C PHE A 349 -2.43 -8.91 -18.14
N GLY A 350 -2.54 -8.90 -19.46
CA GLY A 350 -2.73 -7.64 -20.21
C GLY A 350 -1.41 -7.05 -20.70
N PHE A 351 -0.38 -7.89 -20.92
CA PHE A 351 0.84 -7.44 -21.56
C PHE A 351 0.60 -7.10 -23.04
N PRO A 352 1.38 -6.20 -23.67
CA PRO A 352 1.05 -5.58 -24.96
C PRO A 352 0.72 -6.56 -26.11
N GLU A 353 1.42 -7.66 -26.18
CA GLU A 353 1.26 -8.69 -27.23
C GLU A 353 1.03 -10.07 -26.63
N GLN A 354 0.42 -10.13 -25.46
CA GLN A 354 0.14 -11.38 -24.77
C GLN A 354 -0.90 -12.19 -25.55
N THR A 355 -0.58 -13.46 -25.82
CA THR A 355 -1.50 -14.38 -26.48
C THR A 355 -2.40 -15.10 -25.47
N GLU A 356 -3.51 -15.66 -25.96
CA GLU A 356 -4.40 -16.50 -25.13
C GLU A 356 -3.65 -17.72 -24.58
N ASP A 357 -2.75 -18.32 -25.34
CA ASP A 357 -1.93 -19.47 -24.91
C ASP A 357 -0.97 -19.08 -23.77
N GLU A 358 -0.43 -17.86 -23.78
CA GLU A 358 0.41 -17.35 -22.70
C GLU A 358 -0.41 -17.08 -21.43
N ILE A 359 -1.66 -16.58 -21.56
CA ILE A 359 -2.60 -16.43 -20.43
C ILE A 359 -2.97 -17.81 -19.87
N GLU A 360 -3.32 -18.75 -20.74
CA GLU A 360 -3.63 -20.13 -20.33
C GLU A 360 -2.45 -20.82 -19.64
N TYR A 361 -1.21 -20.56 -20.08
CA TYR A 361 -0.02 -21.06 -19.42
C TYR A 361 0.04 -20.57 -17.97
N ASP A 362 -0.17 -19.27 -17.72
CA ASP A 362 -0.16 -18.68 -16.36
C ASP A 362 -1.32 -19.19 -15.51
N ILE A 363 -2.53 -19.37 -16.09
CA ILE A 363 -3.69 -19.97 -15.40
C ILE A 363 -3.38 -21.41 -14.98
N ASN A 364 -2.88 -22.22 -15.91
CA ASN A 364 -2.54 -23.61 -15.63
C ASN A 364 -1.40 -23.72 -14.59
N PHE A 365 -0.47 -22.78 -14.59
CA PHE A 365 0.55 -22.70 -13.56
C PHE A 365 -0.08 -22.36 -12.20
N ALA A 366 -0.94 -21.34 -12.12
CA ALA A 366 -1.64 -20.96 -10.88
C ALA A 366 -2.48 -22.12 -10.31
N LEU A 367 -3.12 -22.91 -11.18
CA LEU A 367 -3.89 -24.09 -10.79
C LEU A 367 -3.04 -25.23 -10.25
N LYS A 368 -1.76 -25.33 -10.62
CA LYS A 368 -0.82 -26.32 -10.04
C LYS A 368 -0.33 -25.94 -8.66
N LEU A 369 -0.33 -24.66 -8.30
CA LEU A 369 0.18 -24.20 -7.01
C LEU A 369 -0.69 -24.70 -5.85
N PRO A 370 -0.09 -25.30 -4.82
CA PRO A 370 -0.79 -25.70 -3.62
C PRO A 370 -0.95 -24.48 -2.68
N THR A 371 -1.81 -23.54 -3.05
CA THR A 371 -2.04 -22.27 -2.34
C THR A 371 -3.52 -22.09 -2.03
N GLU A 372 -3.84 -21.39 -0.94
CA GLU A 372 -5.22 -21.11 -0.52
C GLU A 372 -5.89 -20.11 -1.44
N PHE A 373 -5.13 -19.18 -1.99
CA PHE A 373 -5.66 -18.11 -2.82
C PHE A 373 -4.81 -17.88 -4.07
N SER A 374 -5.46 -17.66 -5.20
CA SER A 374 -4.84 -17.07 -6.39
C SER A 374 -5.80 -16.10 -7.03
N ALA A 375 -5.26 -14.97 -7.48
CA ALA A 375 -5.99 -13.98 -8.23
C ALA A 375 -5.19 -13.48 -9.42
N PHE A 376 -5.91 -13.18 -10.49
CA PHE A 376 -5.41 -12.51 -11.68
C PHE A 376 -5.98 -11.10 -11.75
N GLN A 377 -5.13 -10.14 -12.05
CA GLN A 377 -5.52 -8.77 -12.31
C GLN A 377 -5.00 -8.31 -13.67
N CYS A 378 -5.80 -7.54 -14.38
CA CYS A 378 -5.28 -6.81 -15.51
C CYS A 378 -4.26 -5.78 -15.02
N MET A 379 -3.15 -5.67 -15.73
CA MET A 379 -2.04 -4.82 -15.33
C MET A 379 -2.47 -3.35 -15.31
N ALA A 380 -2.38 -2.72 -14.14
CA ALA A 380 -2.60 -1.29 -13.98
C ALA A 380 -1.28 -0.52 -14.16
N ILE A 381 -1.37 0.59 -14.88
CA ILE A 381 -0.24 1.48 -15.18
C ILE A 381 -0.30 2.65 -14.22
N PHE A 382 0.60 2.65 -13.24
CA PHE A 382 0.71 3.71 -12.25
C PHE A 382 1.77 4.75 -12.64
N PRO A 383 1.54 6.05 -12.33
CA PRO A 383 2.54 7.09 -12.50
C PRO A 383 3.87 6.73 -11.84
N GLY A 384 4.98 7.16 -12.41
CA GLY A 384 6.32 6.93 -11.88
C GLY A 384 6.84 5.51 -12.02
N SER A 385 6.05 4.56 -12.51
CA SER A 385 6.56 3.24 -12.89
C SER A 385 7.32 3.32 -14.21
N PRO A 386 8.36 2.50 -14.43
CA PRO A 386 9.03 2.43 -15.74
C PRO A 386 8.09 2.09 -16.90
N LEU A 387 7.00 1.37 -16.65
CA LEU A 387 6.00 1.06 -17.67
C LEU A 387 5.13 2.26 -18.04
N ALA A 388 4.94 3.24 -17.15
CA ALA A 388 4.19 4.45 -17.48
C ALA A 388 4.84 5.20 -18.68
N GLU A 389 6.17 5.25 -18.74
CA GLU A 389 6.90 5.84 -19.87
C GLU A 389 6.69 5.05 -21.16
N TYR A 390 6.69 3.71 -21.09
CA TYR A 390 6.42 2.86 -22.24
C TYR A 390 5.00 3.09 -22.79
N TYR A 391 3.99 3.10 -21.93
CA TYR A 391 2.59 3.28 -22.35
C TYR A 391 2.27 4.73 -22.76
N ALA A 392 3.00 5.73 -22.27
CA ALA A 392 2.88 7.09 -22.76
C ALA A 392 3.28 7.22 -24.24
N GLN A 393 4.20 6.35 -24.72
CA GLN A 393 4.60 6.26 -26.12
C GLN A 393 3.75 5.30 -26.96
N ASN A 394 2.91 4.48 -26.32
CA ASN A 394 2.05 3.45 -26.92
C ASN A 394 0.63 3.58 -26.36
N SER A 395 0.01 4.74 -26.51
CA SER A 395 -1.26 5.10 -25.89
C SER A 395 -2.46 4.26 -26.38
N ASP A 396 -2.34 3.64 -27.55
CA ASP A 396 -3.31 2.68 -28.10
C ASP A 396 -3.33 1.34 -27.32
N LEU A 397 -2.32 1.07 -26.51
CA LEU A 397 -2.19 -0.13 -25.68
C LEU A 397 -2.61 0.12 -24.22
N CYS A 398 -3.32 1.21 -23.94
CA CYS A 398 -3.87 1.45 -22.61
C CYS A 398 -5.21 2.18 -22.65
N HIS A 399 -6.02 1.93 -21.62
CA HIS A 399 -7.29 2.63 -21.42
C HIS A 399 -7.22 3.43 -20.12
N PRO A 400 -7.39 4.75 -20.14
CA PRO A 400 -7.42 5.54 -18.92
C PRO A 400 -8.63 5.14 -18.06
N ILE A 401 -8.38 4.84 -16.79
CA ILE A 401 -9.42 4.55 -15.79
C ILE A 401 -9.72 5.82 -15.00
N THR A 402 -8.67 6.56 -14.64
CA THR A 402 -8.74 7.90 -14.07
C THR A 402 -7.77 8.81 -14.83
N SER A 403 -7.71 10.07 -14.48
CA SER A 403 -6.68 11.00 -15.00
C SER A 403 -5.24 10.51 -14.70
N ASN A 404 -5.07 9.59 -13.74
CA ASN A 404 -3.77 9.21 -13.19
C ASN A 404 -3.44 7.72 -13.32
N VAL A 405 -4.41 6.89 -13.65
CA VAL A 405 -4.22 5.42 -13.76
C VAL A 405 -4.85 4.94 -15.05
N ALA A 406 -4.13 4.11 -15.76
CA ALA A 406 -4.64 3.42 -16.94
C ALA A 406 -4.57 1.91 -16.77
N LEU A 407 -5.45 1.18 -17.44
CA LEU A 407 -5.39 -0.26 -17.59
C LEU A 407 -4.60 -0.59 -18.84
N ALA A 408 -3.65 -1.52 -18.76
CA ALA A 408 -2.95 -2.01 -19.92
C ALA A 408 -3.90 -2.83 -20.81
N LEU A 409 -3.80 -2.66 -22.13
CA LEU A 409 -4.53 -3.42 -23.12
C LEU A 409 -3.59 -4.33 -23.89
N THR A 410 -4.02 -5.55 -24.13
CA THR A 410 -3.37 -6.41 -25.13
C THR A 410 -3.78 -5.93 -26.52
N LYS A 411 -2.86 -5.94 -27.47
CA LYS A 411 -3.11 -5.49 -28.86
C LYS A 411 -4.37 -6.15 -29.46
N GLY A 412 -5.27 -5.32 -29.95
CA GLY A 412 -6.55 -5.76 -30.53
C GLY A 412 -7.66 -6.08 -29.53
N LYS A 413 -7.44 -5.84 -28.23
CA LYS A 413 -8.45 -5.95 -27.17
C LYS A 413 -8.84 -4.55 -26.69
N ASN A 414 -10.10 -4.38 -26.29
CA ASN A 414 -10.59 -3.16 -25.64
C ASN A 414 -10.68 -3.34 -24.12
N TYR A 415 -11.07 -2.26 -23.43
CA TYR A 415 -11.22 -2.27 -21.97
C TYR A 415 -12.20 -3.34 -21.47
N GLN A 416 -13.36 -3.46 -22.13
CA GLN A 416 -14.40 -4.41 -21.74
C GLN A 416 -13.92 -5.86 -21.89
N ASP A 417 -13.21 -6.17 -22.98
CA ASP A 417 -12.60 -7.48 -23.19
C ASP A 417 -11.65 -7.87 -22.04
N MET A 418 -10.87 -6.90 -21.53
CA MET A 418 -9.91 -7.14 -20.47
C MET A 418 -10.59 -7.41 -19.11
N ILE A 419 -11.67 -6.67 -18.80
CA ILE A 419 -12.45 -6.84 -17.57
C ILE A 419 -13.21 -8.17 -17.57
N GLU A 420 -13.83 -8.50 -18.69
CA GLU A 420 -14.53 -9.78 -18.84
C GLU A 420 -13.56 -10.96 -18.71
N LYS A 421 -12.37 -10.83 -19.29
CA LYS A 421 -11.31 -11.83 -19.17
C LYS A 421 -10.83 -11.99 -17.73
N GLU A 422 -10.66 -10.91 -16.99
CA GLU A 422 -10.31 -10.95 -15.58
C GLU A 422 -11.35 -11.72 -14.76
N ARG A 423 -12.62 -11.40 -14.97
CA ARG A 423 -13.75 -12.09 -14.31
C ARG A 423 -13.77 -13.58 -14.65
N GLU A 424 -13.65 -13.92 -15.92
CA GLU A 424 -13.60 -15.32 -16.39
C GLU A 424 -12.48 -16.11 -15.70
N ILE A 425 -11.25 -15.56 -15.70
CA ILE A 425 -10.09 -16.22 -15.11
C ILE A 425 -10.31 -16.46 -13.61
N ASN A 426 -10.72 -15.43 -12.88
CA ASN A 426 -10.90 -15.53 -11.42
C ASN A 426 -12.04 -16.49 -11.03
N LEU A 427 -13.13 -16.53 -11.80
CA LEU A 427 -14.19 -17.52 -11.61
C LEU A 427 -13.70 -18.95 -11.87
N ARG A 428 -12.92 -19.16 -12.92
CA ARG A 428 -12.32 -20.46 -13.24
C ARG A 428 -11.36 -20.93 -12.14
N ILE A 429 -10.49 -20.04 -11.63
CA ILE A 429 -9.58 -20.34 -10.52
C ILE A 429 -10.37 -20.73 -9.27
N LYS A 430 -11.40 -19.95 -8.90
CA LYS A 430 -12.26 -20.20 -7.74
C LYS A 430 -12.98 -21.56 -7.86
N SER A 431 -13.59 -21.85 -9.00
CA SER A 431 -14.34 -23.09 -9.23
C SER A 431 -13.47 -24.34 -9.11
N ASN A 432 -12.25 -24.29 -9.67
CA ASN A 432 -11.30 -25.42 -9.60
C ASN A 432 -10.74 -25.66 -8.19
N ARG A 433 -10.75 -24.65 -7.30
CA ARG A 433 -10.30 -24.80 -5.91
C ARG A 433 -11.37 -25.38 -5.01
N ILE A 434 -12.62 -24.90 -5.13
CA ILE A 434 -13.77 -25.47 -4.37
C ILE A 434 -13.92 -26.96 -4.64
N GLY A 435 -13.64 -27.43 -5.87
CA GLY A 435 -13.67 -28.86 -6.21
C GLY A 435 -12.55 -29.70 -5.59
N ARG A 436 -11.48 -29.07 -5.06
CA ARG A 436 -10.36 -29.80 -4.40
C ARG A 436 -10.55 -29.97 -2.90
N ASP A 437 -11.33 -29.11 -2.25
CA ASP A 437 -11.63 -29.21 -0.81
C ASP A 437 -12.67 -30.30 -0.50
N HIS A 438 -13.24 -30.96 -1.55
CA HIS A 438 -14.19 -32.03 -1.47
C HIS A 438 -13.65 -33.40 -1.94
N ILE A 439 -12.33 -33.52 -2.20
CA ILE A 439 -11.63 -34.77 -2.49
C ILE A 439 -10.54 -34.99 -1.42
#